data_931a935eb017b614165ad6e7dd084440
#
_entry.id   931a935eb017b614165ad6e7dd084440
#
_cell.length_a   1.000
_cell.length_b   1.000
_cell.length_c   1.000
_cell.angle_alpha   90.00
_cell.angle_beta   90.00
_cell.angle_gamma   90.00
#
_symmetry.space_group_name_H-M   'P 1'
#
loop_
_entity.id
_entity.type
_entity.pdbx_description
1 polymer ?
#
loop_
_entity_poly.entity_id
_entity_poly.type
_entity_poly.pdbx_seq_one_letter_code
_entity_poly.pdbx_strand_id
1 'polypeptide(L)'
;TFANARYLFGRTEWEHWCQEAVSEIAGDVDPEIAEALIDTVAVNQDSIRPIIEAELHELVEVEHQVTDEVCLEPTPGHTPGHVSVVIASAGARAVITGDMMHHPIQIGLPHVASKFDHDVSRAVNTRRDFLRRYGDNEVLLFGTHFAAPTAGWVVSHGDGWRLKVD
;
A
#
# COMPACT_ATOMS: atom_id res chain seq x y z
N THR A 1 -15.78 13.52 6.28
CA THR A 1 -16.37 12.19 6.03
C THR A 1 -17.50 12.27 5.01
N PHE A 2 -17.62 11.25 4.14
CA PHE A 2 -18.76 11.08 3.26
C PHE A 2 -19.80 10.20 3.97
N ALA A 3 -20.91 10.78 4.35
CA ALA A 3 -21.91 10.14 5.21
C ALA A 3 -22.56 8.87 4.63
N ASN A 4 -22.49 8.69 3.31
CA ASN A 4 -23.05 7.53 2.61
C ASN A 4 -21.96 6.54 2.13
N ALA A 5 -20.69 6.77 2.46
CA ALA A 5 -19.62 5.87 2.13
C ALA A 5 -19.41 4.84 3.24
N ARG A 6 -18.94 3.64 2.86
CA ARG A 6 -18.31 2.68 3.77
C ARG A 6 -16.80 2.85 3.66
N TYR A 7 -16.12 2.81 4.78
CA TYR A 7 -14.68 2.92 4.87
C TYR A 7 -14.12 1.56 5.27
N LEU A 8 -13.43 0.91 4.35
CA LEU A 8 -12.86 -0.41 4.57
C LEU A 8 -11.48 -0.28 5.19
N PHE A 9 -11.26 -0.91 6.33
CA PHE A 9 -9.96 -1.03 6.97
C PHE A 9 -9.51 -2.49 6.96
N GLY A 10 -8.29 -2.76 6.50
CA GLY A 10 -7.69 -4.09 6.61
C GLY A 10 -7.54 -4.47 8.09
N ARG A 11 -8.10 -5.62 8.50
CA ARG A 11 -8.04 -6.09 9.90
C ARG A 11 -6.62 -6.19 10.42
N THR A 12 -5.71 -6.79 9.66
CA THR A 12 -4.30 -6.93 10.03
C THR A 12 -3.63 -5.58 10.26
N GLU A 13 -3.93 -4.61 9.40
CA GLU A 13 -3.42 -3.24 9.50
C GLU A 13 -4.00 -2.52 10.72
N TRP A 14 -5.30 -2.65 10.91
CA TRP A 14 -5.99 -2.10 12.07
C TRP A 14 -5.43 -2.61 13.39
N GLU A 15 -5.24 -3.92 13.52
CA GLU A 15 -4.71 -4.55 14.73
C GLU A 15 -3.26 -4.13 14.99
N HIS A 16 -2.44 -4.01 13.95
CA HIS A 16 -1.06 -3.55 14.06
C HIS A 16 -0.98 -2.12 14.64
N TRP A 17 -1.67 -1.18 14.02
CA TRP A 17 -1.64 0.22 14.46
C TRP A 17 -2.32 0.45 15.79
N CYS A 18 -3.36 -0.30 16.14
CA CYS A 18 -3.98 -0.22 17.47
C CYS A 18 -3.04 -0.72 18.59
N GLN A 19 -2.16 -1.69 18.29
CA GLN A 19 -1.19 -2.21 19.26
C GLN A 19 0.00 -1.27 19.43
N GLU A 20 0.51 -0.70 18.35
CA GLU A 20 1.63 0.26 18.40
C GLU A 20 1.25 1.55 19.14
N ALA A 21 0.08 2.10 18.90
CA ALA A 21 -0.39 3.30 19.60
C ALA A 21 -0.43 3.17 21.14
N VAL A 22 -0.46 1.93 21.65
CA VAL A 22 -0.43 1.64 23.09
C VAL A 22 1.01 1.47 23.62
N SER A 23 1.95 1.02 22.78
CA SER A 23 3.31 0.66 23.23
C SER A 23 4.31 1.83 23.16
N GLU A 24 4.09 2.81 22.32
CA GLU A 24 5.08 3.87 22.01
C GLU A 24 5.02 5.10 22.92
N ILE A 25 4.04 5.20 23.79
CA ILE A 25 3.95 6.32 24.78
C ILE A 25 5.07 6.25 25.85
N ALA A 26 5.94 5.24 25.82
CA ALA A 26 6.82 4.91 26.96
C ALA A 26 8.33 4.87 26.67
N GLY A 27 8.85 5.39 25.55
CA GLY A 27 10.29 5.26 25.23
C GLY A 27 10.97 6.55 24.74
N ASP A 28 12.29 6.59 24.88
CA ASP A 28 13.18 7.63 24.32
C ASP A 28 13.28 7.38 22.81
N VAL A 29 12.54 8.14 22.00
CA VAL A 29 12.39 7.92 20.55
C VAL A 29 13.30 8.88 19.80
N ASP A 30 13.94 8.39 18.72
CA ASP A 30 14.70 9.20 17.80
C ASP A 30 13.87 10.38 17.25
N PRO A 31 14.40 11.61 17.16
CA PRO A 31 13.63 12.77 16.71
C PRO A 31 12.96 12.62 15.33
N GLU A 32 13.56 11.90 14.38
CA GLU A 32 12.93 11.63 13.07
C GLU A 32 11.75 10.66 13.20
N ILE A 33 11.85 9.68 14.10
CA ILE A 33 10.76 8.76 14.42
C ILE A 33 9.67 9.49 15.20
N ALA A 34 10.02 10.39 16.11
CA ALA A 34 9.06 11.19 16.85
C ALA A 34 8.21 12.08 15.92
N GLU A 35 8.81 12.67 14.86
CA GLU A 35 8.09 13.47 13.87
C GLU A 35 7.09 12.59 13.07
N ALA A 36 7.51 11.40 12.63
CA ALA A 36 6.63 10.46 11.94
C ALA A 36 5.48 9.96 12.82
N LEU A 37 5.72 9.78 14.13
CA LEU A 37 4.69 9.41 15.11
C LEU A 37 3.67 10.55 15.34
N ILE A 38 4.12 11.80 15.39
CA ILE A 38 3.24 12.97 15.48
C ILE A 38 2.30 13.01 14.28
N ASP A 39 2.81 12.78 13.08
CA ASP A 39 2.01 12.72 11.87
C ASP A 39 1.00 11.57 11.91
N THR A 40 1.39 10.40 12.40
CA THR A 40 0.50 9.25 12.57
C THR A 40 -0.63 9.53 13.57
N VAL A 41 -0.33 10.18 14.69
CA VAL A 41 -1.34 10.60 15.67
C VAL A 41 -2.31 11.62 15.07
N ALA A 42 -1.79 12.61 14.32
CA ALA A 42 -2.62 13.61 13.65
C ALA A 42 -3.54 12.98 12.60
N VAL A 43 -3.01 12.07 11.75
CA VAL A 43 -3.81 11.32 10.77
C VAL A 43 -4.90 10.50 11.45
N ASN A 44 -4.57 9.85 12.58
CA ASN A 44 -5.55 9.06 13.32
C ASN A 44 -6.69 9.94 13.85
N GLN A 45 -6.36 11.08 14.46
CA GLN A 45 -7.35 12.01 15.02
C GLN A 45 -8.21 12.68 13.95
N ASP A 46 -7.60 13.11 12.85
CA ASP A 46 -8.27 13.94 11.85
C ASP A 46 -8.98 13.11 10.76
N SER A 47 -8.50 11.91 10.48
CA SER A 47 -8.98 11.10 9.35
C SER A 47 -9.66 9.80 9.78
N ILE A 48 -9.13 9.08 10.77
CA ILE A 48 -9.63 7.76 11.17
C ILE A 48 -10.74 7.89 12.23
N ARG A 49 -10.47 8.62 13.30
CA ARG A 49 -11.42 8.78 14.42
C ARG A 49 -12.80 9.29 14.01
N PRO A 50 -12.94 10.30 13.13
CA PRO A 50 -14.26 10.75 12.67
C PRO A 50 -15.08 9.70 11.93
N ILE A 51 -14.41 8.75 11.28
CA ILE A 51 -15.06 7.63 10.57
C ILE A 51 -15.59 6.60 11.58
N ILE A 52 -14.79 6.33 12.62
CA ILE A 52 -15.17 5.42 13.71
C ILE A 52 -16.34 5.98 14.51
N GLU A 53 -16.27 7.25 14.92
CA GLU A 53 -17.32 7.95 15.66
C GLU A 53 -18.63 8.04 14.87
N ALA A 54 -18.56 8.07 13.54
CA ALA A 54 -19.72 8.03 12.66
C ALA A 54 -20.23 6.62 12.34
N GLU A 55 -19.58 5.57 12.89
CA GLU A 55 -19.91 4.15 12.64
C GLU A 55 -19.91 3.75 11.15
N LEU A 56 -19.05 4.38 10.34
CA LEU A 56 -18.94 4.16 8.89
C LEU A 56 -17.84 3.19 8.48
N HIS A 57 -17.05 2.68 9.45
CA HIS A 57 -15.95 1.76 9.20
C HIS A 57 -16.41 0.30 9.14
N GLU A 58 -15.69 -0.48 8.36
CA GLU A 58 -15.84 -1.94 8.26
C GLU A 58 -14.46 -2.58 8.22
N LEU A 59 -14.18 -3.54 9.10
CA LEU A 59 -12.94 -4.31 9.08
C LEU A 59 -13.06 -5.45 8.07
N VAL A 60 -12.15 -5.49 7.11
CA VAL A 60 -12.09 -6.51 6.05
C VAL A 60 -10.77 -7.26 6.09
N GLU A 61 -10.75 -8.46 5.53
CA GLU A 61 -9.50 -9.22 5.38
C GLU A 61 -8.64 -8.64 4.23
N VAL A 62 -7.34 -8.94 4.25
CA VAL A 62 -6.39 -8.44 3.23
C VAL A 62 -6.67 -8.98 1.82
N GLU A 63 -7.37 -10.11 1.71
CA GLU A 63 -7.94 -10.66 0.47
C GLU A 63 -9.44 -10.40 0.48
N HIS A 64 -9.88 -9.23 0.02
CA HIS A 64 -11.28 -8.83 0.08
C HIS A 64 -11.80 -8.41 -1.29
N GLN A 65 -12.97 -8.96 -1.67
CA GLN A 65 -13.69 -8.54 -2.86
C GLN A 65 -14.59 -7.35 -2.53
N VAL A 66 -14.25 -6.17 -3.04
CA VAL A 66 -14.99 -4.92 -2.77
C VAL A 66 -16.23 -4.83 -3.66
N THR A 67 -16.06 -5.14 -4.95
CA THR A 67 -17.13 -5.25 -5.96
C THR A 67 -16.76 -6.35 -6.94
N ASP A 68 -17.61 -6.66 -7.91
CA ASP A 68 -17.29 -7.63 -8.97
C ASP A 68 -16.03 -7.26 -9.76
N GLU A 69 -15.65 -5.99 -9.77
CA GLU A 69 -14.54 -5.44 -10.54
C GLU A 69 -13.32 -5.05 -9.69
N VAL A 70 -13.47 -4.89 -8.38
CA VAL A 70 -12.45 -4.35 -7.48
C VAL A 70 -12.18 -5.30 -6.33
N CYS A 71 -10.92 -5.71 -6.16
CA CYS A 71 -10.49 -6.51 -5.01
C CYS A 71 -9.19 -5.99 -4.40
N LEU A 72 -8.95 -6.36 -3.14
CA LEU A 72 -7.70 -6.15 -2.44
C LEU A 72 -6.78 -7.35 -2.66
N GLU A 73 -5.51 -7.09 -2.89
CA GLU A 73 -4.46 -8.09 -3.00
C GLU A 73 -3.41 -7.83 -1.92
N PRO A 74 -3.06 -8.83 -1.07
CA PRO A 74 -2.03 -8.65 -0.04
C PRO A 74 -0.67 -8.34 -0.67
N THR A 75 -0.06 -7.24 -0.24
CA THR A 75 1.29 -6.83 -0.62
C THR A 75 2.09 -6.39 0.61
N PRO A 76 2.23 -7.29 1.62
CA PRO A 76 2.81 -6.96 2.91
C PRO A 76 4.30 -6.65 2.85
N GLY A 77 4.78 -5.88 3.84
CA GLY A 77 6.20 -5.54 4.01
C GLY A 77 6.42 -4.07 4.33
N HIS A 78 5.81 -3.16 3.59
CA HIS A 78 5.75 -1.75 3.99
C HIS A 78 5.04 -1.64 5.34
N THR A 79 3.87 -2.24 5.45
CA THR A 79 3.21 -2.56 6.70
C THR A 79 2.77 -4.03 6.69
N PRO A 80 2.46 -4.65 7.85
CA PRO A 80 2.09 -6.07 7.91
C PRO A 80 0.81 -6.41 7.14
N GLY A 81 -0.16 -5.50 7.12
CA GLY A 81 -1.46 -5.66 6.46
C GLY A 81 -1.60 -4.90 5.15
N HIS A 82 -0.48 -4.41 4.58
CA HIS A 82 -0.52 -3.65 3.34
C HIS A 82 -1.19 -4.41 2.18
N VAL A 83 -2.02 -3.71 1.41
CA VAL A 83 -2.72 -4.24 0.24
C VAL A 83 -2.55 -3.32 -0.97
N SER A 84 -2.53 -3.92 -2.15
CA SER A 84 -2.72 -3.22 -3.42
C SER A 84 -4.18 -3.37 -3.86
N VAL A 85 -4.68 -2.42 -4.66
CA VAL A 85 -6.04 -2.49 -5.22
C VAL A 85 -5.97 -2.97 -6.65
N VAL A 86 -6.61 -4.09 -6.94
CA VAL A 86 -6.72 -4.66 -8.28
C VAL A 86 -8.09 -4.33 -8.86
N ILE A 87 -8.10 -3.83 -10.08
CA ILE A 87 -9.30 -3.47 -10.83
C ILE A 87 -9.33 -4.30 -12.11
N ALA A 88 -10.46 -4.96 -12.38
CA ALA A 88 -10.68 -5.74 -13.60
C ALA A 88 -12.07 -5.46 -14.15
N SER A 89 -12.15 -4.88 -15.33
CA SER A 89 -13.43 -4.55 -15.97
C SER A 89 -13.32 -4.64 -17.49
N ALA A 90 -14.32 -5.22 -18.14
CA ALA A 90 -14.43 -5.33 -19.60
C ALA A 90 -13.17 -5.90 -20.29
N GLY A 91 -12.47 -6.84 -19.62
CA GLY A 91 -11.25 -7.47 -20.14
C GLY A 91 -9.97 -6.65 -19.90
N ALA A 92 -10.06 -5.41 -19.41
CA ALA A 92 -8.92 -4.60 -18.99
C ALA A 92 -8.59 -4.82 -17.52
N ARG A 93 -7.31 -4.66 -17.14
CA ARG A 93 -6.84 -4.80 -15.77
C ARG A 93 -5.94 -3.65 -15.37
N ALA A 94 -6.06 -3.24 -14.11
CA ALA A 94 -5.17 -2.27 -13.51
C ALA A 94 -4.84 -2.66 -12.07
N VAL A 95 -3.74 -2.12 -11.54
CA VAL A 95 -3.35 -2.28 -10.15
C VAL A 95 -2.84 -0.96 -9.60
N ILE A 96 -3.33 -0.57 -8.42
CA ILE A 96 -2.83 0.57 -7.64
C ILE A 96 -1.93 0.00 -6.56
N THR A 97 -0.64 0.38 -6.56
CA THR A 97 0.38 -0.28 -5.73
C THR A 97 0.25 -0.01 -4.24
N GLY A 98 -0.43 1.08 -3.84
CA GLY A 98 -0.26 1.60 -2.49
C GLY A 98 1.21 1.92 -2.23
N ASP A 99 1.65 1.74 -1.01
CA ASP A 99 2.99 2.06 -0.53
C ASP A 99 4.00 0.91 -0.69
N MET A 100 3.59 -0.18 -1.39
CA MET A 100 4.51 -1.26 -1.76
C MET A 100 5.71 -0.74 -2.57
N MET A 101 5.49 0.31 -3.39
CA MET A 101 6.52 1.00 -4.18
C MET A 101 6.36 2.52 -4.08
N HIS A 102 7.45 3.22 -3.75
CA HIS A 102 7.49 4.67 -3.62
C HIS A 102 8.13 5.38 -4.83
N HIS A 103 8.84 4.65 -5.67
CA HIS A 103 9.53 5.22 -6.83
C HIS A 103 9.67 4.18 -7.95
N PRO A 104 9.59 4.57 -9.24
CA PRO A 104 9.75 3.65 -10.37
C PRO A 104 11.08 2.89 -10.39
N ILE A 105 12.13 3.40 -9.72
CA ILE A 105 13.41 2.70 -9.59
C ILE A 105 13.26 1.33 -8.92
N GLN A 106 12.27 1.14 -8.05
CA GLN A 106 12.01 -0.13 -7.37
C GLN A 106 11.46 -1.21 -8.30
N ILE A 107 11.01 -0.84 -9.49
CA ILE A 107 10.66 -1.79 -10.55
C ILE A 107 11.93 -2.41 -11.13
N GLY A 108 12.94 -1.62 -11.43
CA GLY A 108 14.23 -2.11 -11.94
C GLY A 108 15.14 -2.69 -10.84
N LEU A 109 15.05 -2.15 -9.64
CA LEU A 109 15.87 -2.50 -8.49
C LEU A 109 14.98 -2.80 -7.27
N PRO A 110 14.26 -3.93 -7.25
CA PRO A 110 13.26 -4.22 -6.21
C PRO A 110 13.86 -4.38 -4.80
N HIS A 111 15.18 -4.51 -4.69
CA HIS A 111 15.91 -4.55 -3.42
C HIS A 111 16.14 -3.17 -2.78
N VAL A 112 15.89 -2.08 -3.53
CA VAL A 112 15.94 -0.73 -2.96
C VAL A 112 14.76 -0.56 -2.01
N ALA A 113 15.07 -0.50 -0.72
CA ALA A 113 14.08 -0.40 0.34
C ALA A 113 13.71 1.06 0.64
N SER A 114 12.53 1.26 1.19
CA SER A 114 12.15 2.49 1.86
C SER A 114 12.58 2.44 3.32
N LYS A 115 12.98 3.57 3.90
CA LYS A 115 13.21 3.69 5.36
C LYS A 115 11.92 3.47 6.17
N PHE A 116 10.78 3.56 5.52
CA PHE A 116 9.46 3.34 6.11
C PHE A 116 8.97 1.90 5.97
N ASP A 117 9.74 0.99 5.35
CA ASP A 117 9.36 -0.42 5.27
C ASP A 117 9.50 -1.06 6.67
N HIS A 118 8.37 -1.51 7.25
CA HIS A 118 8.33 -2.19 8.55
C HIS A 118 9.14 -3.49 8.53
N ASP A 119 9.01 -4.30 7.47
CA ASP A 119 9.83 -5.49 7.21
C ASP A 119 10.44 -5.37 5.82
N VAL A 120 11.69 -4.89 5.77
CA VAL A 120 12.45 -4.68 4.53
C VAL A 120 12.57 -5.96 3.71
N SER A 121 12.84 -7.11 4.35
CA SER A 121 13.00 -8.38 3.65
C SER A 121 11.71 -8.83 3.00
N ARG A 122 10.60 -8.70 3.71
CA ARG A 122 9.26 -9.02 3.22
C ARG A 122 8.85 -8.06 2.10
N ALA A 123 9.07 -6.76 2.25
CA ALA A 123 8.79 -5.75 1.23
C ALA A 123 9.54 -6.02 -0.08
N VAL A 124 10.82 -6.36 -0.01
CA VAL A 124 11.63 -6.75 -1.17
C VAL A 124 11.08 -8.00 -1.86
N ASN A 125 10.70 -9.03 -1.09
CA ASN A 125 10.13 -10.26 -1.64
C ASN A 125 8.76 -9.99 -2.27
N THR A 126 7.90 -9.22 -1.62
CA THR A 126 6.60 -8.79 -2.15
C THR A 126 6.76 -8.06 -3.49
N ARG A 127 7.69 -7.09 -3.59
CA ARG A 127 8.00 -6.40 -4.85
C ARG A 127 8.45 -7.35 -5.95
N ARG A 128 9.33 -8.30 -5.64
CA ARG A 128 9.81 -9.31 -6.62
C ARG A 128 8.69 -10.21 -7.11
N ASP A 129 7.84 -10.68 -6.23
CA ASP A 129 6.72 -11.55 -6.59
C ASP A 129 5.65 -10.80 -7.38
N PHE A 130 5.39 -9.54 -7.02
CA PHE A 130 4.53 -8.63 -7.76
C PHE A 130 5.04 -8.42 -9.20
N LEU A 131 6.33 -8.10 -9.36
CA LEU A 131 6.93 -7.89 -10.67
C LEU A 131 6.90 -9.15 -11.55
N ARG A 132 7.11 -10.34 -10.98
CA ARG A 132 6.97 -11.60 -11.72
C ARG A 132 5.52 -11.87 -12.16
N ARG A 133 4.54 -11.49 -11.34
CA ARG A 133 3.11 -11.69 -11.62
C ARG A 133 2.59 -10.73 -12.68
N TYR A 134 3.00 -9.48 -12.60
CA TYR A 134 2.46 -8.39 -13.43
C TYR A 134 3.35 -7.99 -14.61
N GLY A 135 4.61 -8.40 -14.61
CA GLY A 135 5.55 -8.12 -15.71
C GLY A 135 5.14 -8.76 -17.02
N ASP A 136 5.28 -8.02 -18.11
CA ASP A 136 4.88 -8.39 -19.48
C ASP A 136 3.40 -8.80 -19.63
N ASN A 137 2.58 -8.45 -18.67
CA ASN A 137 1.14 -8.60 -18.73
C ASN A 137 0.49 -7.26 -19.10
N GLU A 138 -0.66 -7.31 -19.75
CA GLU A 138 -1.45 -6.11 -20.12
C GLU A 138 -2.21 -5.56 -18.89
N VAL A 139 -1.47 -5.25 -17.81
CA VAL A 139 -2.00 -4.68 -16.58
C VAL A 139 -1.41 -3.29 -16.39
N LEU A 140 -2.26 -2.27 -16.34
CA LEU A 140 -1.85 -0.90 -16.10
C LEU A 140 -1.51 -0.74 -14.61
N LEU A 141 -0.26 -0.37 -14.32
CA LEU A 141 0.19 -0.11 -12.95
C LEU A 141 0.05 1.39 -12.64
N PHE A 142 -0.55 1.69 -11.51
CA PHE A 142 -0.57 3.02 -10.91
C PHE A 142 0.31 3.03 -9.66
N GLY A 143 1.40 3.81 -9.70
CA GLY A 143 2.27 4.00 -8.53
C GLY A 143 1.78 5.17 -7.69
N THR A 144 1.30 4.90 -6.49
CA THR A 144 0.71 5.91 -5.59
C THR A 144 1.66 7.09 -5.33
N HIS A 145 2.95 6.81 -5.19
CA HIS A 145 4.00 7.82 -4.93
C HIS A 145 4.84 8.20 -6.16
N PHE A 146 4.51 7.65 -7.34
CA PHE A 146 5.31 7.97 -8.52
C PHE A 146 5.05 9.41 -8.97
N ALA A 147 6.14 10.15 -9.23
CA ALA A 147 6.05 11.41 -9.95
C ALA A 147 5.49 11.14 -11.37
N ALA A 148 4.90 12.17 -11.98
CA ALA A 148 4.36 12.04 -13.32
C ALA A 148 5.44 11.62 -14.34
N PRO A 149 5.14 10.64 -15.23
CA PRO A 149 3.89 9.89 -15.32
C PRO A 149 3.73 8.85 -14.21
N THR A 150 2.56 8.84 -13.57
CA THR A 150 2.26 7.97 -12.42
C THR A 150 1.84 6.57 -12.79
N ALA A 151 1.52 6.34 -14.06
CA ALA A 151 1.02 5.06 -14.57
C ALA A 151 1.83 4.55 -15.76
N GLY A 152 1.84 3.24 -15.95
CA GLY A 152 2.51 2.56 -17.04
C GLY A 152 2.41 1.04 -16.94
N TRP A 153 3.13 0.35 -17.76
CA TRP A 153 3.19 -1.12 -17.80
C TRP A 153 4.55 -1.60 -17.31
N VAL A 154 4.56 -2.67 -16.52
CA VAL A 154 5.79 -3.36 -16.16
C VAL A 154 6.21 -4.22 -17.34
N VAL A 155 7.37 -3.94 -17.92
CA VAL A 155 7.89 -4.69 -19.06
C VAL A 155 9.31 -5.17 -18.81
N SER A 156 9.68 -6.30 -19.41
CA SER A 156 11.04 -6.83 -19.36
C SER A 156 12.07 -5.82 -19.88
N HIS A 157 13.20 -5.73 -19.20
CA HIS A 157 14.34 -4.89 -19.57
C HIS A 157 15.65 -5.50 -19.07
N GLY A 158 16.46 -6.04 -19.98
CA GLY A 158 17.64 -6.83 -19.60
C GLY A 158 17.25 -8.02 -18.73
N ASP A 159 17.93 -8.19 -17.60
CA ASP A 159 17.63 -9.26 -16.63
C ASP A 159 16.57 -8.84 -15.59
N GLY A 160 15.91 -7.71 -15.78
CA GLY A 160 14.94 -7.16 -14.82
C GLY A 160 13.72 -6.55 -15.49
N TRP A 161 13.18 -5.51 -14.88
CA TRP A 161 11.94 -4.85 -15.25
C TRP A 161 12.11 -3.33 -15.37
N ARG A 162 11.25 -2.69 -16.14
CA ARG A 162 11.10 -1.24 -16.15
C ARG A 162 9.63 -0.84 -16.29
N LEU A 163 9.32 0.38 -15.83
CA LEU A 163 8.04 1.01 -16.17
C LEU A 163 8.11 1.52 -17.61
N LYS A 164 7.23 1.03 -18.46
CA LYS A 164 6.97 1.57 -19.79
C LYS A 164 5.82 2.58 -19.66
N VAL A 165 6.08 3.80 -19.98
CA VAL A 165 5.09 4.86 -20.19
C VAL A 165 5.00 5.12 -21.69
N ASP A 166 3.90 5.62 -22.18
CA ASP A 166 3.72 5.94 -23.60
C ASP A 166 4.65 7.06 -24.06
#